data_864e654d756253530ead9426100dbf47
#
_entry.id   864e654d756253530ead9426100dbf47
#
_cell.length_a   1.000
_cell.length_b   1.000
_cell.length_c   1.000
_cell.angle_alpha   90.00
_cell.angle_beta   90.00
_cell.angle_gamma   90.00
#
_symmetry.space_group_name_H-M   'P 1'
#
loop_
_entity.id
_entity.type
_entity.pdbx_description
1 polymer ?
#
loop_
_entity_poly.entity_id
_entity_poly.type
_entity_poly.pdbx_seq_one_letter_code
_entity_poly.pdbx_strand_id
1 'polypeptide(L)'
;MLVSAKEMLDKAKAGHYAVGQFNINNLEWTKAILLTAQECNSPVILGVSEGAGKYMTGYKTVVGMVNGMLEELNSTVPVALHLDHGSYEGCMKCIEAGFSSIMFDGSHYPIEENVAKTKELVAICAEKGMSLEAEVGSIGGEEDGVVGRGECADPNECKAIADLGVDMLAAGIGNIHGKYPENWEGLSFETLDAIQQLTGDMPLVLHGGTGIPEDMIKKAIDLGVAKINVNTECQLAFAAATREYVEAGKDLQGKGFDPRKLLAPGFEAIKETVKVKMELFGSVNKA
;
A
#
# COMPACT_ATOMS: atom_id res chain seq x y z
N MET A 1 -5.46 -3.90 -17.55
CA MET A 1 -4.79 -5.17 -17.20
C MET A 1 -3.85 -4.90 -16.03
N LEU A 2 -3.78 -5.80 -15.04
CA LEU A 2 -2.85 -5.70 -13.92
C LEU A 2 -1.40 -5.79 -14.39
N VAL A 3 -0.53 -4.98 -13.77
CA VAL A 3 0.92 -4.99 -14.02
C VAL A 3 1.70 -5.23 -12.73
N SER A 4 2.93 -5.72 -12.83
CA SER A 4 3.88 -5.75 -11.72
C SER A 4 4.14 -4.31 -11.21
N ALA A 5 4.38 -4.15 -9.92
CA ALA A 5 4.74 -2.85 -9.36
C ALA A 5 6.18 -2.43 -9.68
N LYS A 6 7.04 -3.34 -10.15
CA LYS A 6 8.47 -3.09 -10.36
C LYS A 6 8.74 -1.85 -11.21
N GLU A 7 8.23 -1.81 -12.43
CA GLU A 7 8.55 -0.73 -13.38
C GLU A 7 8.06 0.64 -12.88
N MET A 8 6.85 0.69 -12.29
CA MET A 8 6.32 1.95 -11.76
C MET A 8 7.13 2.46 -10.57
N LEU A 9 7.69 1.56 -9.75
CA LEU A 9 8.50 1.94 -8.60
C LEU A 9 9.94 2.28 -8.99
N ASP A 10 10.52 1.62 -9.96
CA ASP A 10 11.82 2.00 -10.53
C ASP A 10 11.76 3.42 -11.12
N LYS A 11 10.68 3.74 -11.85
CA LYS A 11 10.43 5.10 -12.38
C LYS A 11 10.21 6.11 -11.24
N ALA A 12 9.47 5.73 -10.20
CA ALA A 12 9.21 6.60 -9.05
C ALA A 12 10.50 6.94 -8.30
N LYS A 13 11.34 5.94 -8.03
CA LYS A 13 12.65 6.12 -7.42
C LYS A 13 13.53 7.07 -8.23
N ALA A 14 13.68 6.79 -9.52
CA ALA A 14 14.49 7.62 -10.42
C ALA A 14 13.93 9.05 -10.60
N GLY A 15 12.62 9.20 -10.52
CA GLY A 15 11.91 10.47 -10.70
C GLY A 15 11.67 11.27 -9.42
N HIS A 16 12.13 10.81 -8.26
CA HIS A 16 11.91 11.44 -6.95
C HIS A 16 10.43 11.73 -6.67
N TYR A 17 9.59 10.71 -6.86
CA TYR A 17 8.19 10.71 -6.43
C TYR A 17 7.85 9.33 -5.85
N ALA A 18 6.69 9.19 -5.23
CA ALA A 18 6.23 7.90 -4.74
C ALA A 18 4.87 7.53 -5.34
N VAL A 19 4.67 6.22 -5.59
CA VAL A 19 3.38 5.65 -5.95
C VAL A 19 2.61 5.34 -4.67
N GLY A 20 1.35 5.79 -4.60
CA GLY A 20 0.47 5.45 -3.48
C GLY A 20 0.00 4.00 -3.56
N GLN A 21 0.12 3.26 -2.44
CA GLN A 21 -0.66 2.06 -2.20
C GLN A 21 -1.85 2.43 -1.34
N PHE A 22 -3.06 2.17 -1.83
CA PHE A 22 -4.29 2.36 -1.08
C PHE A 22 -4.95 1.01 -0.86
N ASN A 23 -5.25 0.68 0.41
CA ASN A 23 -5.88 -0.58 0.75
C ASN A 23 -7.33 -0.60 0.30
N ILE A 24 -7.78 -1.74 -0.22
CA ILE A 24 -9.15 -1.95 -0.68
C ILE A 24 -9.86 -2.97 0.22
N ASN A 25 -11.13 -2.71 0.52
CA ASN A 25 -11.95 -3.57 1.38
C ASN A 25 -13.24 -4.04 0.68
N ASN A 26 -13.66 -3.37 -0.40
CA ASN A 26 -14.90 -3.64 -1.12
C ASN A 26 -14.92 -2.93 -2.48
N LEU A 27 -16.08 -2.97 -3.15
CA LEU A 27 -16.31 -2.36 -4.45
C LEU A 27 -16.14 -0.84 -4.42
N GLU A 28 -16.64 -0.16 -3.40
CA GLU A 28 -16.62 1.31 -3.28
C GLU A 28 -15.17 1.82 -3.18
N TRP A 29 -14.34 1.18 -2.34
CA TRP A 29 -12.91 1.51 -2.23
C TRP A 29 -12.18 1.33 -3.55
N THR A 30 -12.34 0.16 -4.15
CA THR A 30 -11.66 -0.20 -5.41
C THR A 30 -12.00 0.77 -6.52
N LYS A 31 -13.30 1.06 -6.70
CA LYS A 31 -13.79 1.99 -7.72
C LYS A 31 -13.31 3.42 -7.48
N ALA A 32 -13.38 3.91 -6.23
CA ALA A 32 -12.93 5.26 -5.88
C ALA A 32 -11.46 5.48 -6.21
N ILE A 33 -10.59 4.53 -5.83
CA ILE A 33 -9.15 4.60 -6.06
C ILE A 33 -8.84 4.55 -7.56
N LEU A 34 -9.45 3.62 -8.31
CA LEU A 34 -9.21 3.48 -9.75
C LEU A 34 -9.66 4.71 -10.55
N LEU A 35 -10.83 5.28 -10.24
CA LEU A 35 -11.30 6.50 -10.88
C LEU A 35 -10.38 7.68 -10.59
N THR A 36 -9.94 7.84 -9.36
CA THR A 36 -9.02 8.92 -8.99
C THR A 36 -7.66 8.76 -9.66
N ALA A 37 -7.12 7.52 -9.71
CA ALA A 37 -5.87 7.26 -10.40
C ALA A 37 -5.95 7.64 -11.89
N GLN A 38 -7.07 7.33 -12.53
CA GLN A 38 -7.30 7.68 -13.94
C GLN A 38 -7.48 9.21 -14.13
N GLU A 39 -8.25 9.87 -13.27
CA GLU A 39 -8.43 11.33 -13.28
C GLU A 39 -7.09 12.07 -13.08
N CYS A 40 -6.23 11.55 -12.22
CA CYS A 40 -4.91 12.11 -11.94
C CYS A 40 -3.82 11.66 -12.92
N ASN A 41 -4.12 10.76 -13.85
CA ASN A 41 -3.14 10.10 -14.72
C ASN A 41 -1.93 9.60 -13.88
N SER A 42 -2.22 8.87 -12.79
CA SER A 42 -1.25 8.40 -11.81
C SER A 42 -1.20 6.87 -11.81
N PRO A 43 -0.02 6.25 -11.75
CA PRO A 43 0.10 4.84 -11.40
C PRO A 43 -0.44 4.63 -9.98
N VAL A 44 -0.94 3.43 -9.69
CA VAL A 44 -1.50 3.12 -8.37
C VAL A 44 -1.30 1.65 -8.00
N ILE A 45 -1.18 1.39 -6.71
CA ILE A 45 -1.13 0.05 -6.13
C ILE A 45 -2.37 -0.15 -5.25
N LEU A 46 -3.14 -1.20 -5.53
CA LEU A 46 -4.25 -1.63 -4.71
C LEU A 46 -3.74 -2.65 -3.69
N GLY A 47 -3.72 -2.28 -2.42
CA GLY A 47 -3.28 -3.14 -1.32
C GLY A 47 -4.42 -3.99 -0.78
N VAL A 48 -4.15 -5.26 -0.51
CA VAL A 48 -5.11 -6.19 0.09
C VAL A 48 -4.42 -6.91 1.23
N SER A 49 -4.83 -6.67 2.47
CA SER A 49 -4.38 -7.45 3.62
C SER A 49 -5.05 -8.84 3.64
N GLU A 50 -4.50 -9.78 4.41
CA GLU A 50 -5.14 -11.10 4.55
C GLU A 50 -6.54 -10.99 5.15
N GLY A 51 -6.74 -10.08 6.11
CA GLY A 51 -8.06 -9.78 6.69
C GLY A 51 -9.04 -9.23 5.67
N ALA A 52 -8.62 -8.29 4.83
CA ALA A 52 -9.44 -7.76 3.73
C ALA A 52 -9.76 -8.82 2.68
N GLY A 53 -8.79 -9.66 2.32
CA GLY A 53 -9.02 -10.78 1.41
C GLY A 53 -10.07 -11.76 1.94
N LYS A 54 -10.00 -12.09 3.23
CA LYS A 54 -11.00 -12.92 3.91
C LYS A 54 -12.37 -12.25 3.96
N TYR A 55 -12.41 -10.94 4.27
CA TYR A 55 -13.66 -10.16 4.28
C TYR A 55 -14.34 -10.16 2.91
N MET A 56 -13.58 -10.02 1.83
CA MET A 56 -14.07 -10.07 0.46
C MET A 56 -14.28 -11.50 -0.07
N THR A 57 -14.38 -12.50 0.80
CA THR A 57 -14.62 -13.93 0.53
C THR A 57 -13.46 -14.73 -0.06
N GLY A 58 -12.37 -14.06 -0.43
CA GLY A 58 -11.16 -14.73 -0.91
C GLY A 58 -10.45 -13.96 -2.05
N TYR A 59 -9.19 -14.30 -2.28
CA TYR A 59 -8.34 -13.60 -3.24
C TYR A 59 -8.82 -13.70 -4.69
N LYS A 60 -9.44 -14.81 -5.09
CA LYS A 60 -10.02 -14.97 -6.45
C LYS A 60 -11.19 -14.00 -6.68
N THR A 61 -12.00 -13.72 -5.64
CA THR A 61 -13.06 -12.70 -5.68
C THR A 61 -12.45 -11.31 -5.88
N VAL A 62 -11.40 -11.01 -5.14
CA VAL A 62 -10.67 -9.73 -5.28
C VAL A 62 -10.12 -9.55 -6.69
N VAL A 63 -9.43 -10.55 -7.21
CA VAL A 63 -8.87 -10.52 -8.59
C VAL A 63 -9.98 -10.34 -9.63
N GLY A 64 -11.10 -11.07 -9.48
CA GLY A 64 -12.25 -10.95 -10.40
C GLY A 64 -12.87 -9.56 -10.37
N MET A 65 -13.09 -8.99 -9.19
CA MET A 65 -13.60 -7.63 -9.01
C MET A 65 -12.69 -6.58 -9.64
N VAL A 66 -11.39 -6.64 -9.35
CA VAL A 66 -10.42 -5.65 -9.86
C VAL A 66 -10.29 -5.75 -11.37
N ASN A 67 -10.15 -6.96 -11.94
CA ASN A 67 -10.04 -7.14 -13.38
C ASN A 67 -11.30 -6.67 -14.12
N GLY A 68 -12.49 -6.99 -13.60
CA GLY A 68 -13.75 -6.52 -14.16
C GLY A 68 -13.85 -5.00 -14.16
N MET A 69 -13.43 -4.33 -13.07
CA MET A 69 -13.42 -2.87 -13.01
C MET A 69 -12.41 -2.24 -13.99
N LEU A 70 -11.21 -2.81 -14.10
CA LEU A 70 -10.21 -2.31 -15.05
C LEU A 70 -10.70 -2.37 -16.49
N GLU A 71 -11.43 -3.44 -16.84
CA GLU A 71 -12.03 -3.61 -18.17
C GLU A 71 -13.17 -2.61 -18.39
N GLU A 72 -14.16 -2.55 -17.51
CA GLU A 72 -15.33 -1.66 -17.64
C GLU A 72 -14.98 -0.18 -17.59
N LEU A 73 -13.98 0.21 -16.81
CA LEU A 73 -13.49 1.59 -16.74
C LEU A 73 -12.52 1.94 -17.88
N ASN A 74 -12.15 0.99 -18.72
CA ASN A 74 -11.13 1.17 -19.75
C ASN A 74 -9.86 1.83 -19.18
N SER A 75 -9.37 1.29 -18.04
CA SER A 75 -8.24 1.89 -17.32
C SER A 75 -6.99 1.94 -18.18
N THR A 76 -6.40 3.14 -18.28
CA THR A 76 -5.18 3.42 -19.06
C THR A 76 -3.95 3.59 -18.18
N VAL A 77 -4.12 3.75 -16.87
CA VAL A 77 -3.01 3.91 -15.93
C VAL A 77 -2.47 2.56 -15.47
N PRO A 78 -1.17 2.45 -15.13
CA PRO A 78 -0.62 1.24 -14.52
C PRO A 78 -1.24 0.97 -13.16
N VAL A 79 -1.76 -0.25 -12.97
CA VAL A 79 -2.37 -0.70 -11.70
C VAL A 79 -1.74 -2.03 -11.29
N ALA A 80 -1.18 -2.08 -10.08
CA ALA A 80 -0.75 -3.32 -9.45
C ALA A 80 -1.75 -3.76 -8.37
N LEU A 81 -2.06 -5.05 -8.30
CA LEU A 81 -2.80 -5.66 -7.20
C LEU A 81 -1.81 -6.38 -6.29
N HIS A 82 -1.73 -5.93 -5.06
CA HIS A 82 -0.64 -6.23 -4.12
C HIS A 82 -1.18 -6.83 -2.82
N LEU A 83 -0.63 -7.98 -2.40
CA LEU A 83 -0.84 -8.49 -1.04
C LEU A 83 -0.04 -7.63 -0.07
N ASP A 84 -0.69 -7.10 0.95
CA ASP A 84 -0.11 -6.27 2.00
C ASP A 84 0.08 -7.09 3.28
N HIS A 85 1.27 -7.07 3.88
CA HIS A 85 1.64 -7.85 5.06
C HIS A 85 1.27 -9.35 4.97
N GLY A 86 1.73 -10.01 3.91
CA GLY A 86 1.42 -11.42 3.68
C GLY A 86 2.27 -12.38 4.50
N SER A 87 1.64 -13.40 5.08
CA SER A 87 2.34 -14.62 5.50
C SER A 87 2.87 -15.37 4.27
N TYR A 88 3.80 -16.31 4.47
CA TYR A 88 4.28 -17.15 3.37
C TYR A 88 3.12 -17.90 2.66
N GLU A 89 2.18 -18.43 3.44
CA GLU A 89 0.98 -19.10 2.91
C GLU A 89 0.07 -18.13 2.15
N GLY A 90 -0.14 -16.90 2.68
CA GLY A 90 -0.87 -15.82 2.02
C GLY A 90 -0.26 -15.44 0.68
N CYS A 91 1.07 -15.32 0.63
CA CYS A 91 1.81 -15.07 -0.61
C CYS A 91 1.53 -16.16 -1.67
N MET A 92 1.63 -17.43 -1.31
CA MET A 92 1.38 -18.55 -2.23
C MET A 92 -0.06 -18.54 -2.75
N LYS A 93 -1.05 -18.27 -1.89
CA LYS A 93 -2.46 -18.15 -2.29
C LYS A 93 -2.71 -16.98 -3.25
N CYS A 94 -2.07 -15.83 -3.02
CA CYS A 94 -2.19 -14.67 -3.90
C CYS A 94 -1.54 -14.91 -5.26
N ILE A 95 -0.39 -15.58 -5.30
CA ILE A 95 0.27 -16.01 -6.55
C ILE A 95 -0.68 -16.92 -7.36
N GLU A 96 -1.30 -17.90 -6.72
CA GLU A 96 -2.27 -18.79 -7.36
C GLU A 96 -3.54 -18.05 -7.84
N ALA A 97 -3.99 -17.05 -7.07
CA ALA A 97 -5.20 -16.29 -7.39
C ALA A 97 -5.04 -15.32 -8.57
N GLY A 98 -3.81 -14.92 -8.91
CA GLY A 98 -3.52 -14.01 -10.02
C GLY A 98 -3.24 -12.56 -9.60
N PHE A 99 -2.71 -12.33 -8.40
CA PHE A 99 -2.13 -11.04 -8.01
C PHE A 99 -0.93 -10.71 -8.90
N SER A 100 -0.63 -9.43 -9.06
CA SER A 100 0.54 -8.97 -9.84
C SER A 100 1.72 -8.57 -8.96
N SER A 101 1.52 -8.50 -7.65
CA SER A 101 2.51 -8.09 -6.66
C SER A 101 2.17 -8.68 -5.30
N ILE A 102 3.17 -8.98 -4.50
CA ILE A 102 2.98 -9.46 -3.11
C ILE A 102 4.03 -8.87 -2.19
N MET A 103 3.67 -8.70 -0.92
CA MET A 103 4.59 -8.48 0.18
C MET A 103 4.67 -9.73 1.07
N PHE A 104 5.87 -10.19 1.30
CA PHE A 104 6.16 -11.16 2.36
C PHE A 104 6.64 -10.43 3.60
N ASP A 105 5.84 -10.46 4.65
CA ASP A 105 6.22 -9.93 5.95
C ASP A 105 6.98 -10.97 6.76
N GLY A 106 8.30 -10.96 6.58
CA GLY A 106 9.23 -11.82 7.32
C GLY A 106 9.84 -11.15 8.55
N SER A 107 9.41 -9.93 8.90
CA SER A 107 10.01 -9.12 9.97
C SER A 107 9.95 -9.74 11.36
N HIS A 108 9.00 -10.64 11.60
CA HIS A 108 8.84 -11.34 12.86
C HIS A 108 9.68 -12.63 12.97
N TYR A 109 10.33 -13.06 11.88
CA TYR A 109 11.29 -14.17 11.92
C TYR A 109 12.71 -13.69 12.21
N PRO A 110 13.61 -14.57 12.71
CA PRO A 110 15.04 -14.29 12.67
C PRO A 110 15.48 -14.00 11.23
N ILE A 111 16.51 -13.14 11.07
CA ILE A 111 16.93 -12.67 9.74
C ILE A 111 17.29 -13.83 8.78
N GLU A 112 17.88 -14.90 9.28
CA GLU A 112 18.24 -16.06 8.47
C GLU A 112 17.01 -16.76 7.88
N GLU A 113 15.92 -16.83 8.64
CA GLU A 113 14.65 -17.40 8.17
C GLU A 113 13.93 -16.46 7.20
N ASN A 114 13.93 -15.16 7.49
CA ASN A 114 13.41 -14.14 6.55
C ASN A 114 14.15 -14.23 5.21
N VAL A 115 15.48 -14.25 5.22
CA VAL A 115 16.32 -14.42 4.02
C VAL A 115 15.97 -15.68 3.24
N ALA A 116 15.85 -16.83 3.92
CA ALA A 116 15.56 -18.11 3.28
C ALA A 116 14.19 -18.11 2.57
N LYS A 117 13.14 -17.67 3.26
CA LYS A 117 11.77 -17.59 2.72
C LYS A 117 11.67 -16.54 1.60
N THR A 118 12.27 -15.37 1.76
CA THR A 118 12.31 -14.33 0.75
C THR A 118 12.99 -14.81 -0.52
N LYS A 119 14.10 -15.53 -0.41
CA LYS A 119 14.82 -16.10 -1.57
C LYS A 119 13.97 -17.06 -2.39
N GLU A 120 13.16 -17.89 -1.74
CA GLU A 120 12.24 -18.81 -2.42
C GLU A 120 11.18 -18.01 -3.19
N LEU A 121 10.59 -16.99 -2.55
CA LEU A 121 9.56 -16.14 -3.17
C LEU A 121 10.11 -15.30 -4.32
N VAL A 122 11.36 -14.81 -4.24
CA VAL A 122 12.02 -14.10 -5.35
C VAL A 122 12.03 -14.98 -6.61
N ALA A 123 12.42 -16.25 -6.49
CA ALA A 123 12.45 -17.16 -7.62
C ALA A 123 11.05 -17.40 -8.22
N ILE A 124 10.05 -17.61 -7.37
CA ILE A 124 8.66 -17.85 -7.79
C ILE A 124 8.07 -16.59 -8.47
N CYS A 125 8.25 -15.42 -7.86
CA CYS A 125 7.75 -14.15 -8.41
C CYS A 125 8.41 -13.81 -9.76
N ALA A 126 9.71 -14.03 -9.90
CA ALA A 126 10.44 -13.83 -11.16
C ALA A 126 9.88 -14.71 -12.28
N GLU A 127 9.60 -16.00 -12.01
CA GLU A 127 8.99 -16.91 -12.97
C GLU A 127 7.59 -16.47 -13.42
N LYS A 128 6.84 -15.88 -12.50
CA LYS A 128 5.45 -15.42 -12.73
C LYS A 128 5.35 -13.99 -13.27
N GLY A 129 6.44 -13.25 -13.36
CA GLY A 129 6.43 -11.84 -13.74
C GLY A 129 5.75 -10.93 -12.71
N MET A 130 5.80 -11.31 -11.44
CA MET A 130 5.25 -10.58 -10.31
C MET A 130 6.35 -9.80 -9.59
N SER A 131 5.98 -8.72 -8.89
CA SER A 131 6.88 -8.02 -7.98
C SER A 131 6.75 -8.51 -6.54
N LEU A 132 7.87 -8.50 -5.84
CA LEU A 132 8.00 -8.91 -4.44
C LEU A 132 8.50 -7.76 -3.57
N GLU A 133 7.77 -7.49 -2.50
CA GLU A 133 8.17 -6.66 -1.36
C GLU A 133 8.60 -7.56 -0.21
N ALA A 134 9.64 -7.17 0.52
CA ALA A 134 10.03 -7.78 1.78
C ALA A 134 10.15 -6.71 2.87
N GLU A 135 10.15 -7.11 4.14
CA GLU A 135 10.24 -6.21 5.29
C GLU A 135 11.40 -6.57 6.20
N VAL A 136 12.08 -5.53 6.70
CA VAL A 136 13.12 -5.60 7.74
C VAL A 136 12.81 -4.58 8.84
N GLY A 137 13.09 -4.94 10.09
CA GLY A 137 12.64 -4.19 11.26
C GLY A 137 11.16 -4.46 11.51
N SER A 138 10.49 -3.57 12.23
CA SER A 138 9.03 -3.68 12.41
C SER A 138 8.36 -2.32 12.34
N ILE A 139 7.19 -2.29 11.69
CA ILE A 139 6.33 -1.10 11.68
C ILE A 139 5.52 -1.12 12.96
N GLY A 140 5.44 0.03 13.66
CA GLY A 140 4.68 0.15 14.90
C GLY A 140 3.17 0.15 14.69
N GLY A 141 2.40 0.07 15.78
CA GLY A 141 0.93 0.10 15.76
C GLY A 141 0.29 -1.25 15.45
N GLU A 142 -0.97 -1.24 15.06
CA GLU A 142 -1.76 -2.44 14.80
C GLU A 142 -2.34 -2.38 13.38
N GLU A 143 -2.19 -3.47 12.63
CA GLU A 143 -2.88 -3.71 11.36
C GLU A 143 -3.35 -5.16 11.30
N ASP A 144 -4.64 -5.37 10.99
CA ASP A 144 -5.32 -6.68 10.94
C ASP A 144 -5.10 -7.55 12.21
N GLY A 145 -4.99 -6.92 13.39
CA GLY A 145 -4.78 -7.62 14.66
C GLY A 145 -3.31 -7.99 14.94
N VAL A 146 -2.40 -7.63 14.06
CA VAL A 146 -0.95 -7.76 14.27
C VAL A 146 -0.40 -6.47 14.87
N VAL A 147 0.24 -6.57 16.04
CA VAL A 147 0.84 -5.43 16.74
C VAL A 147 2.34 -5.41 16.49
N GLY A 148 2.81 -4.37 15.81
CA GLY A 148 4.23 -4.12 15.58
C GLY A 148 4.87 -3.32 16.72
N ARG A 149 6.16 -3.57 16.99
CA ARG A 149 6.92 -2.86 18.04
C ARG A 149 7.49 -1.53 17.59
N GLY A 150 7.57 -1.28 16.27
CA GLY A 150 8.15 -0.07 15.71
C GLY A 150 9.67 -0.01 15.80
N GLU A 151 10.33 -1.16 15.75
CA GLU A 151 11.80 -1.23 15.78
C GLU A 151 12.39 -0.77 14.45
N CYS A 152 13.37 0.15 14.52
CA CYS A 152 14.11 0.55 13.34
C CYS A 152 14.87 -0.63 12.73
N ALA A 153 14.85 -0.71 11.40
CA ALA A 153 15.54 -1.74 10.65
C ALA A 153 17.07 -1.60 10.77
N ASP A 154 17.78 -2.74 10.80
CA ASP A 154 19.23 -2.76 10.63
C ASP A 154 19.57 -2.59 9.14
N PRO A 155 20.36 -1.57 8.76
CA PRO A 155 20.72 -1.35 7.36
C PRO A 155 21.47 -2.52 6.71
N ASN A 156 22.24 -3.33 7.46
CA ASN A 156 22.93 -4.50 6.92
C ASN A 156 21.95 -5.65 6.66
N GLU A 157 20.93 -5.84 7.49
CA GLU A 157 19.85 -6.78 7.23
C GLU A 157 19.02 -6.36 6.02
N CYS A 158 18.74 -5.05 5.87
CA CYS A 158 18.12 -4.49 4.68
C CYS A 158 18.92 -4.81 3.41
N LYS A 159 20.25 -4.65 3.47
CA LYS A 159 21.12 -5.02 2.35
C LYS A 159 21.07 -6.51 2.05
N ALA A 160 21.09 -7.36 3.06
CA ALA A 160 21.02 -8.81 2.88
C ALA A 160 19.73 -9.25 2.17
N ILE A 161 18.59 -8.64 2.49
CA ILE A 161 17.31 -8.88 1.80
C ILE A 161 17.31 -8.29 0.39
N ALA A 162 17.80 -7.06 0.21
CA ALA A 162 17.88 -6.41 -1.11
C ALA A 162 18.74 -7.20 -2.09
N ASP A 163 19.87 -7.75 -1.64
CA ASP A 163 20.78 -8.55 -2.45
C ASP A 163 20.17 -9.88 -2.97
N LEU A 164 19.01 -10.30 -2.43
CA LEU A 164 18.26 -11.46 -2.92
C LEU A 164 17.54 -11.18 -4.24
N GLY A 165 17.34 -9.90 -4.59
CA GLY A 165 16.65 -9.49 -5.80
C GLY A 165 15.15 -9.25 -5.61
N VAL A 166 14.72 -8.84 -4.42
CA VAL A 166 13.37 -8.28 -4.22
C VAL A 166 13.21 -7.00 -5.05
N ASP A 167 11.98 -6.63 -5.38
CA ASP A 167 11.70 -5.47 -6.22
C ASP A 167 11.50 -4.18 -5.42
N MET A 168 11.20 -4.31 -4.14
CA MET A 168 11.04 -3.20 -3.20
C MET A 168 11.24 -3.68 -1.76
N LEU A 169 11.63 -2.77 -0.87
CA LEU A 169 11.96 -3.07 0.51
C LEU A 169 11.24 -2.14 1.48
N ALA A 170 10.42 -2.70 2.35
CA ALA A 170 9.85 -2.01 3.50
C ALA A 170 10.83 -2.07 4.67
N ALA A 171 11.02 -0.95 5.35
CA ALA A 171 11.90 -0.85 6.49
C ALA A 171 11.21 -0.09 7.63
N GLY A 172 11.32 -0.63 8.84
CA GLY A 172 10.95 0.10 10.05
C GLY A 172 11.88 1.31 10.23
N ILE A 173 11.33 2.50 10.26
CA ILE A 173 12.06 3.77 10.48
C ILE A 173 11.33 4.68 11.49
N GLY A 174 10.58 4.08 12.43
CA GLY A 174 9.76 4.78 13.40
C GLY A 174 8.35 5.10 12.89
N ASN A 175 7.97 4.57 11.73
CA ASN A 175 6.63 4.66 11.18
C ASN A 175 5.65 3.72 11.89
N ILE A 176 4.37 4.10 11.92
CA ILE A 176 3.32 3.45 12.71
C ILE A 176 2.06 3.27 11.85
N HIS A 177 1.45 2.08 11.91
CA HIS A 177 0.12 1.85 11.36
C HIS A 177 -0.96 2.55 12.21
N GLY A 178 -1.98 3.11 11.55
CA GLY A 178 -3.06 3.80 12.22
C GLY A 178 -2.76 5.27 12.54
N LYS A 179 -3.25 5.73 13.69
CA LYS A 179 -3.07 7.11 14.13
C LYS A 179 -1.77 7.25 14.92
N TYR A 180 -0.97 8.23 14.54
CA TYR A 180 0.25 8.57 15.28
C TYR A 180 -0.09 9.19 16.65
N PRO A 181 0.61 8.78 17.74
CA PRO A 181 0.43 9.38 19.04
C PRO A 181 1.03 10.79 19.08
N GLU A 182 0.54 11.64 19.99
CA GLU A 182 1.00 13.03 20.14
C GLU A 182 2.50 13.15 20.47
N ASN A 183 3.06 12.14 21.12
CA ASN A 183 4.48 12.08 21.48
C ASN A 183 5.35 11.34 20.46
N TRP A 184 4.87 11.14 19.23
CA TRP A 184 5.67 10.52 18.19
C TRP A 184 6.87 11.40 17.81
N GLU A 185 8.05 10.81 17.82
CA GLU A 185 9.32 11.53 17.61
C GLU A 185 9.64 11.80 16.13
N GLY A 186 8.86 11.28 15.20
CA GLY A 186 9.09 11.41 13.76
C GLY A 186 9.75 10.19 13.14
N LEU A 187 9.99 10.28 11.83
CA LEU A 187 10.72 9.25 11.08
C LEU A 187 12.22 9.34 11.35
N SER A 188 12.88 8.19 11.47
CA SER A 188 14.35 8.11 11.54
C SER A 188 14.97 8.26 10.15
N PHE A 189 15.25 9.50 9.75
CA PHE A 189 15.91 9.77 8.47
C PHE A 189 17.38 9.32 8.44
N GLU A 190 18.02 9.20 9.60
CA GLU A 190 19.37 8.62 9.71
C GLU A 190 19.35 7.15 9.30
N THR A 191 18.38 6.37 9.82
CA THR A 191 18.21 4.97 9.44
C THR A 191 17.86 4.84 7.96
N LEU A 192 16.93 5.68 7.45
CA LEU A 192 16.51 5.65 6.06
C LEU A 192 17.66 5.95 5.10
N ASP A 193 18.48 6.96 5.40
CA ASP A 193 19.67 7.33 4.60
C ASP A 193 20.71 6.20 4.60
N ALA A 194 20.99 5.60 5.76
CA ALA A 194 21.91 4.46 5.87
C ALA A 194 21.43 3.26 5.03
N ILE A 195 20.14 2.98 5.05
CA ILE A 195 19.53 1.91 4.22
C ILE A 195 19.69 2.25 2.74
N GLN A 196 19.33 3.45 2.33
CA GLN A 196 19.42 3.89 0.94
C GLN A 196 20.84 3.82 0.40
N GLN A 197 21.84 4.20 1.19
CA GLN A 197 23.26 4.11 0.81
C GLN A 197 23.71 2.66 0.58
N LEU A 198 23.21 1.71 1.35
CA LEU A 198 23.57 0.28 1.21
C LEU A 198 22.78 -0.45 0.13
N THR A 199 21.55 -0.03 -0.13
CA THR A 199 20.63 -0.71 -1.07
C THR A 199 20.60 -0.08 -2.46
N GLY A 200 21.20 1.11 -2.63
CA GLY A 200 21.36 1.78 -3.93
C GLY A 200 20.03 2.11 -4.61
N ASP A 201 19.83 1.54 -5.79
CA ASP A 201 18.64 1.83 -6.62
C ASP A 201 17.37 1.10 -6.17
N MET A 202 17.42 0.31 -5.09
CA MET A 202 16.25 -0.40 -4.54
C MET A 202 15.14 0.58 -4.15
N PRO A 203 13.92 0.47 -4.70
CA PRO A 203 12.77 1.23 -4.23
C PRO A 203 12.46 0.92 -2.77
N LEU A 204 12.42 1.95 -1.90
CA LEU A 204 12.06 1.81 -0.50
C LEU A 204 10.58 2.08 -0.30
N VAL A 205 9.98 1.40 0.67
CA VAL A 205 8.55 1.49 0.98
C VAL A 205 8.34 2.07 2.37
N LEU A 206 7.46 3.05 2.46
CA LEU A 206 6.99 3.64 3.71
C LEU A 206 5.57 3.18 4.02
N HIS A 207 5.43 2.32 5.02
CA HIS A 207 4.15 1.94 5.59
C HIS A 207 3.63 3.01 6.57
N GLY A 208 2.32 2.98 6.88
CA GLY A 208 1.73 3.88 7.85
C GLY A 208 1.73 5.35 7.42
N GLY A 209 1.46 5.63 6.15
CA GLY A 209 1.50 6.97 5.57
C GLY A 209 0.41 7.95 6.04
N THR A 210 -0.49 7.50 6.93
CA THR A 210 -1.58 8.33 7.46
C THR A 210 -1.06 9.31 8.51
N GLY A 211 -1.22 10.62 8.27
CA GLY A 211 -0.93 11.66 9.28
C GLY A 211 0.55 12.01 9.47
N ILE A 212 1.44 11.49 8.64
CA ILE A 212 2.84 11.96 8.59
C ILE A 212 2.87 13.37 8.01
N PRO A 213 3.61 14.33 8.61
CA PRO A 213 3.77 15.67 8.07
C PRO A 213 4.31 15.67 6.62
N GLU A 214 3.80 16.60 5.81
CA GLU A 214 4.15 16.66 4.37
C GLU A 214 5.66 16.83 4.10
N ASP A 215 6.34 17.61 4.92
CA ASP A 215 7.79 17.82 4.82
C ASP A 215 8.57 16.53 5.09
N MET A 216 8.10 15.70 6.04
CA MET A 216 8.69 14.38 6.30
C MET A 216 8.44 13.41 5.15
N ILE A 217 7.24 13.42 4.54
CA ILE A 217 6.93 12.62 3.35
C ILE A 217 7.87 13.01 2.19
N LYS A 218 8.02 14.30 1.90
CA LYS A 218 8.90 14.79 0.84
C LYS A 218 10.36 14.39 1.09
N LYS A 219 10.83 14.54 2.32
CA LYS A 219 12.19 14.13 2.70
C LYS A 219 12.39 12.61 2.57
N ALA A 220 11.41 11.80 2.94
CA ALA A 220 11.47 10.35 2.77
C ALA A 220 11.56 9.96 1.27
N ILE A 221 10.80 10.62 0.40
CA ILE A 221 10.88 10.43 -1.05
C ILE A 221 12.25 10.82 -1.59
N ASP A 222 12.81 11.94 -1.17
CA ASP A 222 14.16 12.36 -1.55
C ASP A 222 15.24 11.34 -1.13
N LEU A 223 15.00 10.62 -0.03
CA LEU A 223 15.88 9.56 0.48
C LEU A 223 15.53 8.15 -0.08
N GLY A 224 14.72 8.08 -1.12
CA GLY A 224 14.52 6.86 -1.90
C GLY A 224 13.23 6.09 -1.63
N VAL A 225 12.31 6.62 -0.85
CA VAL A 225 10.97 6.07 -0.75
C VAL A 225 10.24 6.26 -2.08
N ALA A 226 9.80 5.16 -2.68
CA ALA A 226 9.10 5.12 -3.97
C ALA A 226 7.67 4.59 -3.87
N LYS A 227 7.28 4.02 -2.74
CA LYS A 227 5.94 3.52 -2.44
C LYS A 227 5.53 3.98 -1.04
N ILE A 228 4.32 4.49 -0.90
CA ILE A 228 3.76 4.90 0.40
C ILE A 228 2.38 4.30 0.58
N ASN A 229 2.20 3.57 1.70
CA ASN A 229 0.94 2.91 2.03
C ASN A 229 0.01 3.85 2.81
N VAL A 230 -1.24 3.96 2.37
CA VAL A 230 -2.29 4.75 3.00
C VAL A 230 -3.54 3.89 3.15
N ASN A 231 -3.98 3.66 4.38
CA ASN A 231 -5.19 2.91 4.70
C ASN A 231 -6.12 3.71 5.62
N THR A 232 -5.69 3.96 6.84
CA THR A 232 -6.51 4.55 7.92
C THR A 232 -7.13 5.89 7.53
N GLU A 233 -6.44 6.74 6.79
CA GLU A 233 -6.95 8.06 6.39
C GLU A 233 -8.18 7.94 5.49
N CYS A 234 -8.18 7.00 4.54
CA CYS A 234 -9.35 6.71 3.70
C CYS A 234 -10.52 6.16 4.53
N GLN A 235 -10.23 5.27 5.50
CA GLN A 235 -11.25 4.72 6.39
C GLN A 235 -11.90 5.82 7.25
N LEU A 236 -11.10 6.72 7.80
CA LEU A 236 -11.59 7.85 8.61
C LEU A 236 -12.43 8.83 7.79
N ALA A 237 -11.98 9.16 6.58
CA ALA A 237 -12.71 10.03 5.66
C ALA A 237 -14.07 9.43 5.26
N PHE A 238 -14.10 8.16 4.90
CA PHE A 238 -15.34 7.43 4.60
C PHE A 238 -16.30 7.42 5.78
N ALA A 239 -15.80 7.08 6.98
CA ALA A 239 -16.61 6.99 8.19
C ALA A 239 -17.20 8.36 8.59
N ALA A 240 -16.42 9.43 8.49
CA ALA A 240 -16.86 10.79 8.80
C ALA A 240 -17.97 11.26 7.86
N ALA A 241 -17.80 11.11 6.55
CA ALA A 241 -18.78 11.51 5.55
C ALA A 241 -20.08 10.68 5.64
N THR A 242 -19.98 9.39 5.93
CA THR A 242 -21.15 8.52 6.14
C THR A 242 -21.91 8.92 7.42
N ARG A 243 -21.20 9.21 8.50
CA ARG A 243 -21.81 9.70 9.76
C ARG A 243 -22.56 10.99 9.54
N GLU A 244 -21.95 11.98 8.88
CA GLU A 244 -22.58 13.27 8.57
C GLU A 244 -23.88 13.08 7.76
N TYR A 245 -23.88 12.16 6.79
CA TYR A 245 -25.06 11.83 6.00
C TYR A 245 -26.22 11.30 6.88
N VAL A 246 -25.91 10.39 7.81
CA VAL A 246 -26.89 9.80 8.73
C VAL A 246 -27.35 10.80 9.79
N GLU A 247 -26.43 11.56 10.41
CA GLU A 247 -26.78 12.58 11.40
C GLU A 247 -27.65 13.71 10.84
N ALA A 248 -27.48 14.02 9.54
CA ALA A 248 -28.33 14.96 8.81
C ALA A 248 -29.71 14.36 8.43
N GLY A 249 -30.01 13.11 8.80
CA GLY A 249 -31.28 12.43 8.49
C GLY A 249 -31.54 12.21 6.99
N LYS A 250 -30.51 12.25 6.16
CA LYS A 250 -30.63 12.06 4.72
C LYS A 250 -31.05 10.64 4.34
N ASP A 251 -30.68 9.66 5.13
CA ASP A 251 -31.10 8.24 5.00
C ASP A 251 -32.61 8.06 5.20
N LEU A 252 -33.26 8.94 5.95
CA LEU A 252 -34.70 8.93 6.22
C LEU A 252 -35.52 9.66 5.14
N GLN A 253 -34.89 10.34 4.19
CA GLN A 253 -35.55 11.17 3.17
C GLN A 253 -35.64 10.41 1.83
N GLY A 254 -36.85 10.21 1.33
CA GLY A 254 -37.06 9.50 0.06
C GLY A 254 -36.45 8.11 0.06
N LYS A 255 -35.50 7.86 -0.85
CA LYS A 255 -34.72 6.61 -0.91
C LYS A 255 -33.28 6.81 -0.43
N GLY A 256 -33.06 7.68 0.56
CA GLY A 256 -31.72 7.93 1.11
C GLY A 256 -31.06 6.71 1.77
N PHE A 257 -31.84 5.72 2.18
CA PHE A 257 -31.39 4.43 2.70
C PHE A 257 -30.86 3.46 1.63
N ASP A 258 -31.07 3.74 0.34
CA ASP A 258 -30.48 2.92 -0.73
C ASP A 258 -28.93 2.94 -0.60
N PRO A 259 -28.26 1.77 -0.54
CA PRO A 259 -26.81 1.73 -0.32
C PRO A 259 -26.02 2.52 -1.36
N ARG A 260 -26.51 2.66 -2.57
CA ARG A 260 -25.89 3.48 -3.61
C ARG A 260 -25.88 4.99 -3.29
N LYS A 261 -26.83 5.42 -2.44
CA LYS A 261 -26.91 6.81 -1.92
C LYS A 261 -26.25 6.97 -0.57
N LEU A 262 -26.47 5.99 0.31
CA LEU A 262 -25.91 5.99 1.66
C LEU A 262 -24.38 6.00 1.65
N LEU A 263 -23.78 5.23 0.73
CA LEU A 263 -22.32 5.09 0.63
C LEU A 263 -21.66 6.16 -0.27
N ALA A 264 -22.44 6.91 -1.06
CA ALA A 264 -21.91 7.91 -1.99
C ALA A 264 -21.04 8.99 -1.34
N PRO A 265 -21.42 9.60 -0.19
CA PRO A 265 -20.56 10.61 0.46
C PRO A 265 -19.21 10.04 0.90
N GLY A 266 -19.21 8.82 1.44
CA GLY A 266 -17.98 8.13 1.82
C GLY A 266 -17.09 7.80 0.60
N PHE A 267 -17.70 7.37 -0.49
CA PHE A 267 -17.02 7.13 -1.76
C PHE A 267 -16.31 8.40 -2.28
N GLU A 268 -16.99 9.55 -2.29
CA GLU A 268 -16.38 10.82 -2.70
C GLU A 268 -15.27 11.26 -1.74
N ALA A 269 -15.43 11.03 -0.44
CA ALA A 269 -14.40 11.33 0.56
C ALA A 269 -13.11 10.50 0.35
N ILE A 270 -13.24 9.23 -0.07
CA ILE A 270 -12.08 8.41 -0.45
C ILE A 270 -11.39 9.01 -1.67
N LYS A 271 -12.14 9.38 -2.72
CA LYS A 271 -11.59 9.99 -3.94
C LYS A 271 -10.77 11.23 -3.62
N GLU A 272 -11.30 12.12 -2.79
CA GLU A 272 -10.60 13.35 -2.39
C GLU A 272 -9.32 13.03 -1.61
N THR A 273 -9.38 12.11 -0.64
CA THR A 273 -8.21 11.68 0.14
C THR A 273 -7.12 11.11 -0.77
N VAL A 274 -7.49 10.20 -1.67
CA VAL A 274 -6.56 9.58 -2.63
C VAL A 274 -5.91 10.63 -3.53
N LYS A 275 -6.69 11.59 -4.05
CA LYS A 275 -6.19 12.67 -4.89
C LYS A 275 -5.15 13.53 -4.16
N VAL A 276 -5.46 13.97 -2.95
CA VAL A 276 -4.54 14.76 -2.11
C VAL A 276 -3.23 13.99 -1.87
N LYS A 277 -3.30 12.68 -1.64
CA LYS A 277 -2.10 11.87 -1.47
C LYS A 277 -1.30 11.72 -2.77
N MET A 278 -1.95 11.50 -3.91
CA MET A 278 -1.26 11.44 -5.21
C MET A 278 -0.54 12.76 -5.54
N GLU A 279 -1.16 13.90 -5.21
CA GLU A 279 -0.54 15.22 -5.35
C GLU A 279 0.68 15.37 -4.41
N LEU A 280 0.53 15.01 -3.13
CA LEU A 280 1.61 15.08 -2.14
C LEU A 280 2.80 14.18 -2.51
N PHE A 281 2.52 12.97 -3.01
CA PHE A 281 3.55 11.99 -3.41
C PHE A 281 4.18 12.32 -4.76
N GLY A 282 3.64 13.25 -5.51
CA GLY A 282 4.15 13.69 -6.82
C GLY A 282 3.86 12.71 -7.95
N SER A 283 2.91 11.79 -7.80
CA SER A 283 2.59 10.77 -8.80
C SER A 283 1.60 11.21 -9.89
N VAL A 284 1.01 12.40 -9.77
CA VAL A 284 0.11 12.97 -10.79
C VAL A 284 0.85 13.16 -12.11
N ASN A 285 0.23 12.71 -13.22
CA ASN A 285 0.80 12.69 -14.57
C ASN A 285 2.09 11.84 -14.71
N LYS A 286 2.18 10.75 -13.95
CA LYS A 286 3.30 9.80 -13.99
C LYS A 286 2.93 8.40 -14.54
N ALA A 287 1.70 8.23 -15.03
CA ALA A 287 1.25 6.98 -15.63
C ALA A 287 1.88 6.68 -16.99
#